data_bbd5556fd57132a918494f010f27fc56
#
_entry.id   bbd5556fd57132a918494f010f27fc56
#
_cell.length_a   1.000
_cell.length_b   1.000
_cell.length_c   1.000
_cell.angle_alpha   90.00
_cell.angle_beta   90.00
_cell.angle_gamma   90.00
#
_symmetry.space_group_name_H-M   'P 1'
#
loop_
_entity.id
_entity.type
_entity.pdbx_description
1 polymer ?
#
loop_
_entity_poly.entity_id
_entity_poly.type
_entity_poly.pdbx_seq_one_letter_code
_entity_poly.pdbx_strand_id
1 'polypeptide(L)'
;MQKTILFLLFILNPILFKSQNISSGLYFAAHSAIKEERTSLILSPEFDASKGFTLDFDIKFRSEEHNYGYVFRIIVDNEKSFDLIANITPGKKTLNLIEGDNIYLAFDEELLKQYTWNKWVHIRCSIYPDSLLLVFDNQMLQDRYKPINIKNVKFYFGYSDHNKFHSSDVPPMSIRNIKITDGKNKTIAYWPLKEHQPYSCSDSLHHIPATVTNPTWEINKHTKWVKEKTLELPIYTQICHAPSKGNIYFANSSSVLVYSTTDDTLDTVYSAHGAPYTEINNQLIYHPYYNELWSYDFDTLKWISIFNFKDNTWARDDREIKNPEYSQHNAFVSPNDSCLYIFGGYGNYQYKNQILKKSRTQDNWKSVSYSEEIPPRYLSGSGYKNRDTILVFGGCGNPQGKQELGVINYYDLYAIDINTFKTKKLWTIPNDTKNFVIGNNIVADEKNNKLYALCFPNDCSNSYILLKSFDLDSGNNCTNYADTIPFTFNDVNSFCTLYYDSLQSKLYAVTN
;
A
#
# COMPACT_ATOMS: atom_id res chain seq x y z
N MET A 1 -17.75 55.24 -41.96
CA MET A 1 -17.91 53.78 -41.82
C MET A 1 -16.64 53.25 -41.14
N GLN A 2 -16.63 53.18 -39.81
CA GLN A 2 -15.55 52.58 -39.02
C GLN A 2 -15.84 51.08 -38.84
N LYS A 3 -14.92 50.24 -39.30
CA LYS A 3 -14.97 48.79 -39.06
C LYS A 3 -14.28 48.50 -37.70
N THR A 4 -15.09 48.09 -36.73
CA THR A 4 -14.61 47.57 -35.43
C THR A 4 -14.18 46.10 -35.66
N ILE A 5 -12.89 45.83 -35.45
CA ILE A 5 -12.32 44.49 -35.43
C ILE A 5 -12.41 43.97 -33.98
N LEU A 6 -13.24 42.96 -33.76
CA LEU A 6 -13.36 42.28 -32.48
C LEU A 6 -12.25 41.20 -32.37
N PHE A 7 -11.25 41.43 -31.53
CA PHE A 7 -10.24 40.44 -31.18
C PHE A 7 -10.79 39.54 -30.08
N LEU A 8 -11.16 38.30 -30.42
CA LEU A 8 -11.44 37.24 -29.44
C LEU A 8 -10.11 36.66 -28.97
N LEU A 9 -9.71 37.03 -27.76
CA LEU A 9 -8.61 36.35 -27.03
C LEU A 9 -9.14 35.02 -26.50
N PHE A 10 -8.78 33.91 -27.12
CA PHE A 10 -8.90 32.59 -26.53
C PHE A 10 -7.81 32.46 -25.46
N ILE A 11 -8.17 32.58 -24.20
CA ILE A 11 -7.32 32.17 -23.07
C ILE A 11 -7.38 30.64 -23.03
N LEU A 12 -6.40 30.00 -23.64
CA LEU A 12 -6.09 28.60 -23.39
C LEU A 12 -5.58 28.49 -21.94
N ASN A 13 -6.45 28.13 -21.01
CA ASN A 13 -6.02 27.62 -19.74
C ASN A 13 -5.21 26.33 -20.00
N PRO A 14 -3.92 26.27 -19.67
CA PRO A 14 -3.20 25.02 -19.69
C PRO A 14 -3.83 24.14 -18.62
N ILE A 15 -4.62 23.16 -19.01
CA ILE A 15 -4.97 22.03 -18.16
C ILE A 15 -3.64 21.36 -17.85
N LEU A 16 -3.09 21.68 -16.69
CA LEU A 16 -1.97 20.97 -16.11
C LEU A 16 -2.45 19.54 -15.88
N PHE A 17 -2.23 18.67 -16.86
CA PHE A 17 -2.22 17.24 -16.65
C PHE A 17 -1.13 17.02 -15.58
N LYS A 18 -1.53 16.82 -14.33
CA LYS A 18 -0.66 16.16 -13.36
C LYS A 18 -0.44 14.77 -13.93
N SER A 19 0.64 14.60 -14.68
CA SER A 19 1.21 13.30 -14.96
C SER A 19 1.34 12.63 -13.58
N GLN A 20 0.71 11.48 -13.41
CA GLN A 20 1.00 10.64 -12.24
C GLN A 20 2.50 10.47 -12.23
N ASN A 21 3.17 10.98 -11.20
CA ASN A 21 4.59 10.75 -10.99
C ASN A 21 4.73 9.28 -10.59
N ILE A 22 4.84 8.42 -11.60
CA ILE A 22 5.14 7.01 -11.39
C ILE A 22 6.43 6.95 -10.61
N SER A 23 6.40 6.39 -9.42
CA SER A 23 7.57 6.25 -8.57
C SER A 23 8.59 5.36 -9.29
N SER A 24 9.79 5.87 -9.54
CA SER A 24 10.92 5.12 -10.07
C SER A 24 11.91 4.80 -8.97
N GLY A 25 12.77 3.80 -9.18
CA GLY A 25 13.80 3.40 -8.26
C GLY A 25 13.93 1.89 -8.11
N LEU A 26 14.96 1.47 -7.41
CA LEU A 26 15.18 0.09 -7.01
C LEU A 26 14.84 -0.07 -5.53
N TYR A 27 13.89 -0.96 -5.24
CA TYR A 27 13.54 -1.39 -3.89
C TYR A 27 14.54 -2.46 -3.44
N PHE A 28 15.10 -2.30 -2.25
CA PHE A 28 16.03 -3.26 -1.66
C PHE A 28 15.30 -4.19 -0.69
N ALA A 29 15.25 -5.48 -1.01
CA ALA A 29 14.86 -6.50 -0.06
C ALA A 29 15.93 -6.55 1.06
N ALA A 30 15.46 -6.38 2.30
CA ALA A 30 16.28 -6.21 3.49
C ALA A 30 16.19 -7.43 4.42
N HIS A 31 16.27 -7.23 5.73
CA HIS A 31 16.22 -8.30 6.72
C HIS A 31 14.86 -9.02 6.85
N SER A 32 13.80 -8.48 6.27
CA SER A 32 12.52 -9.18 6.10
C SER A 32 12.59 -10.36 5.12
N ALA A 33 13.64 -10.39 4.28
CA ALA A 33 13.95 -11.49 3.36
C ALA A 33 15.12 -12.34 3.89
N ILE A 34 15.18 -13.62 3.48
CA ILE A 34 16.33 -14.46 3.75
C ILE A 34 17.55 -13.89 3.03
N LYS A 35 18.76 -14.25 3.51
CA LYS A 35 20.01 -13.65 3.04
C LYS A 35 20.20 -13.73 1.52
N GLU A 36 19.82 -14.84 0.92
CA GLU A 36 19.97 -15.14 -0.50
C GLU A 36 19.01 -14.31 -1.40
N GLU A 37 17.97 -13.74 -0.81
CA GLU A 37 16.97 -12.92 -1.50
C GLU A 37 17.21 -11.42 -1.33
N ARG A 38 18.20 -11.01 -0.53
CA ARG A 38 18.51 -9.59 -0.32
C ARG A 38 19.08 -8.94 -1.58
N THR A 39 18.72 -7.68 -1.76
CA THR A 39 19.04 -6.95 -2.99
C THR A 39 20.46 -6.36 -2.95
N SER A 40 21.15 -6.46 -4.08
CA SER A 40 22.43 -5.81 -4.36
C SER A 40 22.37 -5.02 -5.66
N LEU A 41 23.05 -3.88 -5.70
CA LEU A 41 23.32 -3.12 -6.92
C LEU A 41 24.81 -2.82 -6.99
N ILE A 42 25.46 -3.24 -8.08
CA ILE A 42 26.90 -3.04 -8.34
C ILE A 42 27.05 -2.16 -9.56
N LEU A 43 27.65 -0.97 -9.38
CA LEU A 43 27.96 -0.10 -10.50
C LEU A 43 29.30 -0.52 -11.10
N SER A 44 29.33 -0.70 -12.38
CA SER A 44 30.54 -1.03 -13.16
C SER A 44 30.64 -0.12 -14.38
N PRO A 45 31.88 0.09 -14.93
CA PRO A 45 33.19 -0.38 -14.45
C PRO A 45 33.64 0.35 -13.16
N GLU A 46 34.87 0.08 -12.74
CA GLU A 46 35.57 0.93 -11.77
C GLU A 46 35.82 2.32 -12.37
N PHE A 47 35.75 3.35 -11.52
CA PHE A 47 35.91 4.74 -11.93
C PHE A 47 37.23 5.31 -11.45
N ASP A 48 37.90 6.12 -12.30
CA ASP A 48 39.04 6.92 -11.87
C ASP A 48 38.63 7.99 -10.86
N ALA A 49 39.19 7.91 -9.67
CA ALA A 49 38.93 8.79 -8.55
C ALA A 49 40.17 9.56 -8.06
N SER A 50 41.26 9.61 -8.88
CA SER A 50 42.56 10.22 -8.53
C SER A 50 42.45 11.70 -8.09
N LYS A 51 41.41 12.41 -8.47
CA LYS A 51 41.11 13.80 -8.09
C LYS A 51 39.94 13.96 -7.14
N GLY A 52 39.48 12.84 -6.57
CA GLY A 52 38.23 12.80 -5.81
C GLY A 52 36.98 12.62 -6.70
N PHE A 53 35.87 12.38 -6.07
CA PHE A 53 34.59 12.18 -6.73
C PHE A 53 33.42 12.57 -5.79
N THR A 54 32.26 12.70 -6.37
CA THR A 54 30.99 12.87 -5.65
C THR A 54 29.99 11.82 -6.11
N LEU A 55 29.38 11.13 -5.17
CA LEU A 55 28.24 10.22 -5.32
C LEU A 55 26.98 10.93 -4.83
N ASP A 56 26.04 11.18 -5.73
CA ASP A 56 24.71 11.72 -5.41
C ASP A 56 23.66 10.65 -5.67
N PHE A 57 22.65 10.57 -4.83
CA PHE A 57 21.46 9.74 -5.07
C PHE A 57 20.29 10.15 -4.17
N ASP A 58 19.08 9.73 -4.54
CA ASP A 58 17.92 9.84 -3.66
C ASP A 58 17.68 8.50 -2.97
N ILE A 59 17.38 8.54 -1.68
CA ILE A 59 17.04 7.38 -0.85
C ILE A 59 15.68 7.58 -0.19
N LYS A 60 14.97 6.47 -0.02
CA LYS A 60 13.74 6.40 0.77
C LYS A 60 13.86 5.22 1.72
N PHE A 61 13.97 5.47 3.02
CA PHE A 61 13.96 4.41 4.03
C PHE A 61 12.53 3.99 4.35
N ARG A 62 12.34 2.69 4.59
CA ARG A 62 11.06 2.12 5.03
C ARG A 62 11.12 1.77 6.52
N SER A 63 9.96 1.76 7.17
CA SER A 63 9.83 1.33 8.56
C SER A 63 9.69 -0.21 8.61
N GLU A 64 10.73 -0.89 9.04
CA GLU A 64 10.74 -2.35 9.27
C GLU A 64 11.33 -2.63 10.66
N GLU A 65 11.14 -3.85 11.18
CA GLU A 65 11.64 -4.24 12.52
C GLU A 65 13.16 -4.14 12.62
N HIS A 66 13.87 -4.54 11.54
CA HIS A 66 15.32 -4.48 11.45
C HIS A 66 15.76 -3.43 10.44
N ASN A 67 16.21 -2.29 10.92
CA ASN A 67 16.60 -1.13 10.13
C ASN A 67 18.10 -0.86 10.15
N TYR A 68 18.91 -1.89 10.21
CA TYR A 68 20.37 -1.81 10.18
C TYR A 68 20.89 -2.30 8.83
N GLY A 69 21.94 -1.65 8.32
CA GLY A 69 22.70 -2.18 7.19
C GLY A 69 23.48 -1.13 6.43
N TYR A 70 24.19 -1.61 5.41
CA TYR A 70 25.03 -0.81 4.52
C TYR A 70 24.17 -0.21 3.39
N VAL A 71 24.00 1.10 3.42
CA VAL A 71 23.33 1.85 2.32
C VAL A 71 24.19 1.73 1.06
N PHE A 72 25.46 2.06 1.20
CA PHE A 72 26.46 1.83 0.17
C PHE A 72 27.81 1.43 0.78
N ARG A 73 28.64 0.84 -0.06
CA ARG A 73 30.04 0.55 0.14
C ARG A 73 30.83 1.03 -1.06
N ILE A 74 31.81 1.90 -0.84
CA ILE A 74 32.71 2.42 -1.85
C ILE A 74 34.06 1.76 -1.63
N ILE A 75 34.45 0.84 -2.53
CA ILE A 75 35.69 0.11 -2.45
C ILE A 75 36.75 0.89 -3.22
N VAL A 76 37.84 1.25 -2.54
CA VAL A 76 38.97 2.02 -3.07
C VAL A 76 40.14 1.08 -3.29
N ASP A 77 40.65 1.01 -4.55
CA ASP A 77 41.83 0.24 -4.96
C ASP A 77 41.80 -1.24 -4.52
N ASN A 78 40.64 -1.82 -4.26
CA ASN A 78 40.42 -3.16 -3.65
C ASN A 78 41.08 -3.36 -2.26
N GLU A 79 41.47 -2.29 -1.58
CA GLU A 79 42.20 -2.34 -0.30
C GLU A 79 41.41 -1.75 0.88
N LYS A 80 40.57 -0.74 0.63
CA LYS A 80 39.81 0.00 1.62
C LYS A 80 38.37 0.13 1.23
N SER A 81 37.48 0.35 2.21
CA SER A 81 36.08 0.71 1.93
C SER A 81 35.66 1.92 2.76
N PHE A 82 34.90 2.82 2.11
CA PHE A 82 34.08 3.82 2.79
C PHE A 82 32.64 3.32 2.76
N ASP A 83 32.04 3.17 3.93
CA ASP A 83 30.72 2.58 4.09
C ASP A 83 29.75 3.58 4.71
N LEU A 84 28.59 3.76 4.12
CA LEU A 84 27.49 4.48 4.74
C LEU A 84 26.56 3.46 5.43
N ILE A 85 26.55 3.48 6.75
CA ILE A 85 25.74 2.55 7.56
C ILE A 85 24.54 3.29 8.13
N ALA A 86 23.35 2.74 7.88
CA ALA A 86 22.12 3.17 8.52
C ALA A 86 21.77 2.26 9.71
N ASN A 87 21.41 2.88 10.83
CA ASN A 87 20.80 2.22 11.98
C ASN A 87 19.62 3.09 12.41
N ILE A 88 18.44 2.78 11.87
CA ILE A 88 17.26 3.64 11.96
C ILE A 88 16.13 2.84 12.60
N THR A 89 16.15 2.74 13.91
CA THR A 89 15.11 2.08 14.72
C THR A 89 14.25 3.14 15.44
N PRO A 90 13.04 2.81 15.91
CA PRO A 90 12.29 3.70 16.79
C PRO A 90 13.14 4.08 18.03
N GLY A 91 13.37 5.37 18.23
CA GLY A 91 14.18 5.89 19.35
C GLY A 91 15.69 5.87 19.14
N LYS A 92 16.20 5.43 17.98
CA LYS A 92 17.62 5.56 17.63
C LYS A 92 17.80 5.66 16.13
N LYS A 93 18.11 6.85 15.64
CA LYS A 93 18.37 7.10 14.21
C LYS A 93 19.81 7.57 14.05
N THR A 94 20.62 6.79 13.34
CA THR A 94 22.01 7.17 13.00
C THR A 94 22.32 6.81 11.56
N LEU A 95 23.11 7.66 10.92
CA LEU A 95 23.65 7.43 9.59
C LEU A 95 25.13 7.79 9.62
N ASN A 96 26.00 6.77 9.55
CA ASN A 96 27.44 6.91 9.79
C ASN A 96 28.24 6.62 8.53
N LEU A 97 29.14 7.53 8.15
CA LEU A 97 30.15 7.29 7.13
C LEU A 97 31.43 6.84 7.83
N ILE A 98 31.87 5.61 7.54
CA ILE A 98 33.00 4.97 8.18
C ILE A 98 34.07 4.51 7.17
N GLU A 99 35.33 4.39 7.60
CA GLU A 99 36.41 3.62 6.96
C GLU A 99 36.96 2.64 8.00
N GLY A 100 36.74 1.34 7.79
CA GLY A 100 37.08 0.32 8.78
C GLY A 100 36.40 0.59 10.13
N ASP A 101 37.20 0.77 11.20
CA ASP A 101 36.68 1.06 12.54
C ASP A 101 36.53 2.57 12.84
N ASN A 102 36.90 3.44 11.90
CA ASN A 102 36.87 4.88 12.09
C ASN A 102 35.55 5.48 11.59
N ILE A 103 34.83 6.16 12.48
CA ILE A 103 33.66 6.97 12.10
C ILE A 103 34.16 8.38 11.78
N TYR A 104 33.98 8.81 10.52
CA TYR A 104 34.35 10.16 10.10
C TYR A 104 33.20 11.15 10.22
N LEU A 105 32.03 10.78 9.72
CA LEU A 105 30.85 11.65 9.72
C LEU A 105 29.65 10.86 10.23
N ALA A 106 28.90 11.45 11.15
CA ALA A 106 27.73 10.82 11.76
C ALA A 106 26.55 11.81 11.85
N PHE A 107 25.43 11.44 11.23
CA PHE A 107 24.14 12.04 11.56
C PHE A 107 23.55 11.25 12.72
N ASP A 108 23.31 11.92 13.82
CA ASP A 108 22.70 11.38 15.01
C ASP A 108 21.17 11.57 15.04
N GLU A 109 20.54 11.16 16.14
CA GLU A 109 19.10 11.25 16.32
C GLU A 109 18.57 12.70 16.25
N GLU A 110 19.34 13.68 16.74
CA GLU A 110 18.92 15.08 16.75
C GLU A 110 18.87 15.63 15.33
N LEU A 111 19.90 15.36 14.52
CA LEU A 111 19.99 15.76 13.13
C LEU A 111 18.95 15.06 12.25
N LEU A 112 18.62 13.80 12.56
CA LEU A 112 17.63 13.00 11.83
C LEU A 112 16.19 13.14 12.37
N LYS A 113 15.96 13.96 13.40
CA LYS A 113 14.68 14.10 14.10
C LYS A 113 13.50 14.47 13.18
N GLN A 114 13.75 15.31 12.18
CA GLN A 114 12.72 15.76 11.25
C GLN A 114 12.49 14.76 10.09
N TYR A 115 13.34 13.74 9.98
CA TYR A 115 13.18 12.75 8.93
C TYR A 115 11.99 11.83 9.22
N THR A 116 11.11 11.68 8.24
CA THR A 116 9.97 10.75 8.28
C THR A 116 10.17 9.61 7.31
N TRP A 117 9.65 8.43 7.66
CA TRP A 117 9.68 7.25 6.83
C TRP A 117 9.00 7.47 5.46
N ASN A 118 9.38 6.67 4.50
CA ASN A 118 8.74 6.58 3.18
C ASN A 118 8.81 7.86 2.32
N LYS A 119 9.71 8.77 2.67
CA LYS A 119 9.99 9.99 1.89
C LYS A 119 11.32 9.91 1.18
N TRP A 120 11.36 10.40 -0.05
CA TRP A 120 12.60 10.55 -0.79
C TRP A 120 13.43 11.69 -0.24
N VAL A 121 14.68 11.41 0.09
CA VAL A 121 15.68 12.34 0.62
C VAL A 121 16.92 12.26 -0.24
N HIS A 122 17.55 13.39 -0.50
CA HIS A 122 18.78 13.46 -1.25
C HIS A 122 19.99 13.17 -0.37
N ILE A 123 20.89 12.30 -0.83
CA ILE A 123 22.21 12.04 -0.23
C ILE A 123 23.30 12.43 -1.21
N ARG A 124 24.30 13.16 -0.70
CA ARG A 124 25.54 13.41 -1.39
C ARG A 124 26.71 12.97 -0.51
N CYS A 125 27.58 12.15 -1.06
CA CYS A 125 28.85 11.78 -0.45
C CYS A 125 29.98 12.19 -1.37
N SER A 126 30.86 13.10 -0.93
CA SER A 126 32.05 13.51 -1.68
C SER A 126 33.31 13.04 -0.95
N ILE A 127 34.20 12.40 -1.67
CA ILE A 127 35.49 11.93 -1.18
C ILE A 127 36.59 12.57 -2.04
N TYR A 128 37.36 13.45 -1.41
CA TYR A 128 38.51 14.08 -2.01
C TYR A 128 39.78 13.54 -1.36
N PRO A 129 40.98 13.78 -1.94
CA PRO A 129 42.24 13.26 -1.38
C PRO A 129 42.51 13.61 0.09
N ASP A 130 41.90 14.70 0.62
CA ASP A 130 42.16 15.22 1.97
C ASP A 130 40.88 15.57 2.76
N SER A 131 39.72 15.31 2.20
CA SER A 131 38.45 15.73 2.84
C SER A 131 37.25 14.86 2.43
N LEU A 132 36.31 14.73 3.36
CA LEU A 132 35.03 14.05 3.22
C LEU A 132 33.90 15.05 3.42
N LEU A 133 32.82 14.87 2.66
CA LEU A 133 31.58 15.62 2.82
C LEU A 133 30.40 14.65 2.71
N LEU A 134 29.49 14.73 3.63
CA LEU A 134 28.21 14.01 3.59
C LEU A 134 27.05 14.98 3.77
N VAL A 135 26.12 14.94 2.83
CA VAL A 135 24.87 15.70 2.88
C VAL A 135 23.71 14.73 2.99
N PHE A 136 22.80 15.01 3.91
CA PHE A 136 21.52 14.34 4.04
C PHE A 136 20.42 15.41 4.01
N ASP A 137 19.65 15.44 2.93
CA ASP A 137 18.67 16.49 2.62
C ASP A 137 19.33 17.90 2.63
N ASN A 138 18.98 18.74 3.60
CA ASN A 138 19.50 20.09 3.76
C ASN A 138 20.62 20.21 4.81
N GLN A 139 21.03 19.09 5.41
CA GLN A 139 22.06 19.06 6.43
C GLN A 139 23.40 18.60 5.84
N MET A 140 24.48 19.22 6.24
CA MET A 140 25.82 18.96 5.70
C MET A 140 26.83 18.75 6.84
N LEU A 141 27.58 17.66 6.76
CA LEU A 141 28.74 17.37 7.60
C LEU A 141 30.00 17.29 6.75
N GLN A 142 31.10 17.80 7.27
CA GLN A 142 32.39 17.78 6.58
C GLN A 142 33.50 17.47 7.58
N ASP A 143 34.48 16.69 7.16
CA ASP A 143 35.70 16.40 7.93
C ASP A 143 36.93 16.40 7.01
N ARG A 144 38.10 16.50 7.62
CA ARG A 144 39.40 16.37 6.94
C ARG A 144 40.15 15.19 7.49
N TYR A 145 40.83 14.49 6.63
CA TYR A 145 41.67 13.35 6.99
C TYR A 145 43.07 13.43 6.35
N LYS A 146 43.96 12.53 6.79
CA LYS A 146 45.30 12.46 6.17
C LYS A 146 45.15 12.14 4.69
N PRO A 147 45.85 12.87 3.80
CA PRO A 147 45.76 12.65 2.38
C PRO A 147 45.99 11.19 2.01
N ILE A 148 45.05 10.63 1.24
CA ILE A 148 45.11 9.29 0.69
C ILE A 148 45.20 9.37 -0.81
N ASN A 149 45.98 8.48 -1.40
CA ASN A 149 46.04 8.31 -2.84
C ASN A 149 44.93 7.35 -3.26
N ILE A 150 43.92 7.87 -3.93
CA ILE A 150 42.79 7.12 -4.48
C ILE A 150 43.03 7.03 -6.00
N LYS A 151 42.98 5.82 -6.57
CA LYS A 151 43.07 5.63 -8.01
C LYS A 151 41.72 5.23 -8.58
N ASN A 152 41.21 4.07 -8.16
CA ASN A 152 39.98 3.51 -8.67
C ASN A 152 38.96 3.28 -7.55
N VAL A 153 37.70 3.46 -7.89
CA VAL A 153 36.57 3.20 -6.96
C VAL A 153 35.54 2.33 -7.63
N LYS A 154 34.92 1.47 -6.81
CA LYS A 154 33.81 0.62 -7.18
C LYS A 154 32.65 0.80 -6.16
N PHE A 155 31.43 0.87 -6.64
CA PHE A 155 30.28 1.17 -5.81
C PHE A 155 29.36 -0.03 -5.66
N TYR A 156 29.01 -0.37 -4.43
CA TYR A 156 28.04 -1.37 -4.05
C TYR A 156 26.93 -0.70 -3.23
N PHE A 157 25.69 -1.04 -3.51
CA PHE A 157 24.55 -0.66 -2.67
C PHE A 157 23.88 -1.92 -2.14
N GLY A 158 23.57 -1.92 -0.83
CA GLY A 158 22.97 -3.05 -0.14
C GLY A 158 23.90 -4.24 0.06
N TYR A 159 23.46 -5.44 -0.33
CA TYR A 159 24.28 -6.66 -0.22
C TYR A 159 25.56 -6.56 -1.04
N SER A 160 26.67 -6.97 -0.44
CA SER A 160 27.98 -7.03 -1.11
C SER A 160 28.59 -8.42 -1.00
N ASP A 161 28.93 -9.02 -2.13
CA ASP A 161 29.63 -10.30 -2.26
C ASP A 161 31.13 -10.14 -2.49
N HIS A 162 31.68 -8.93 -2.34
CA HIS A 162 33.08 -8.64 -2.56
C HIS A 162 33.98 -9.44 -1.61
N ASN A 163 35.01 -10.11 -2.13
CA ASN A 163 35.85 -11.06 -1.39
C ASN A 163 36.38 -10.54 -0.05
N LYS A 164 36.88 -9.29 0.01
CA LYS A 164 37.39 -8.67 1.23
C LYS A 164 36.31 -7.91 2.03
N PHE A 165 35.31 -7.37 1.35
CA PHE A 165 34.33 -6.44 1.91
C PHE A 165 32.92 -6.98 1.75
N HIS A 166 32.72 -8.20 2.24
CA HIS A 166 31.44 -8.88 2.21
C HIS A 166 30.50 -8.33 3.28
N SER A 167 29.23 -8.10 2.95
CA SER A 167 28.16 -7.79 3.90
C SER A 167 26.82 -8.25 3.39
N SER A 168 26.04 -8.86 4.27
CA SER A 168 24.65 -9.25 4.00
C SER A 168 23.62 -8.32 4.63
N ASP A 169 24.07 -7.30 5.37
CA ASP A 169 23.18 -6.39 6.08
C ASP A 169 22.72 -5.28 5.16
N VAL A 170 21.46 -5.33 4.78
CA VAL A 170 20.80 -4.40 3.87
C VAL A 170 19.73 -3.64 4.65
N PRO A 171 19.78 -2.31 4.73
CA PRO A 171 18.71 -1.55 5.35
C PRO A 171 17.47 -1.54 4.45
N PRO A 172 16.25 -1.45 5.02
CA PRO A 172 15.03 -1.34 4.25
C PRO A 172 14.94 0.01 3.55
N MET A 173 15.38 0.03 2.28
CA MET A 173 15.50 1.25 1.49
C MET A 173 15.04 1.07 0.06
N SER A 174 14.77 2.19 -0.59
CA SER A 174 14.69 2.30 -2.06
C SER A 174 15.63 3.41 -2.52
N ILE A 175 16.27 3.23 -3.68
CA ILE A 175 17.26 4.17 -4.21
C ILE A 175 16.89 4.52 -5.65
N ARG A 176 17.19 5.77 -6.06
CA ARG A 176 17.05 6.25 -7.44
C ARG A 176 18.04 7.39 -7.74
N ASN A 177 18.12 7.79 -8.99
CA ASN A 177 18.87 8.97 -9.45
C ASN A 177 20.35 8.95 -9.02
N ILE A 178 21.03 7.79 -9.14
CA ILE A 178 22.44 7.67 -8.79
C ILE A 178 23.29 8.41 -9.82
N LYS A 179 24.05 9.39 -9.36
CA LYS A 179 24.93 10.20 -10.20
C LYS A 179 26.35 10.20 -9.64
N ILE A 180 27.34 10.00 -10.50
CA ILE A 180 28.75 10.11 -10.16
C ILE A 180 29.32 11.31 -10.89
N THR A 181 30.02 12.17 -10.13
CA THR A 181 30.69 13.37 -10.61
C THR A 181 32.19 13.27 -10.29
N ASP A 182 33.06 13.58 -11.24
CA ASP A 182 34.51 13.59 -11.03
C ASP A 182 34.98 14.77 -10.17
N GLY A 183 36.25 14.77 -9.77
CA GLY A 183 36.86 15.83 -8.99
C GLY A 183 36.90 17.22 -9.67
N LYS A 184 36.42 17.34 -10.92
CA LYS A 184 36.26 18.60 -11.65
C LYS A 184 34.80 19.02 -11.78
N ASN A 185 33.92 18.39 -11.03
CA ASN A 185 32.47 18.59 -11.07
C ASN A 185 31.78 18.23 -12.40
N LYS A 186 32.40 17.37 -13.21
CA LYS A 186 31.78 16.82 -14.42
C LYS A 186 31.02 15.53 -14.08
N THR A 187 29.76 15.44 -14.43
CA THR A 187 29.02 14.18 -14.32
C THR A 187 29.60 13.14 -15.30
N ILE A 188 30.01 12.01 -14.77
CA ILE A 188 30.64 10.93 -15.53
C ILE A 188 29.75 9.70 -15.69
N ALA A 189 28.71 9.56 -14.84
CA ALA A 189 27.70 8.52 -14.96
C ALA A 189 26.41 8.91 -14.26
N TYR A 190 25.24 8.42 -14.75
CA TYR A 190 23.93 8.68 -14.16
C TYR A 190 22.97 7.51 -14.39
N TRP A 191 22.59 6.80 -13.32
CA TRP A 191 21.59 5.75 -13.33
C TRP A 191 20.27 6.28 -12.71
N PRO A 192 19.24 6.59 -13.51
CA PRO A 192 17.94 7.04 -13.01
C PRO A 192 17.16 5.94 -12.28
N LEU A 193 17.46 4.68 -12.52
CA LEU A 193 16.78 3.49 -11.99
C LEU A 193 15.27 3.50 -12.31
N LYS A 194 14.95 3.73 -13.58
CA LYS A 194 13.56 3.72 -14.12
C LYS A 194 13.23 2.42 -14.84
N GLU A 195 14.16 1.50 -14.88
CA GLU A 195 14.04 0.22 -15.53
C GLU A 195 13.07 -0.71 -14.79
N HIS A 196 12.63 -1.73 -15.51
CA HIS A 196 11.94 -2.91 -15.00
C HIS A 196 12.54 -4.19 -15.62
N GLN A 197 13.76 -4.08 -16.12
CA GLN A 197 14.58 -5.22 -16.58
C GLN A 197 15.01 -6.04 -15.36
N PRO A 198 14.98 -7.39 -15.44
CA PRO A 198 15.13 -8.20 -14.23
C PRO A 198 16.46 -7.99 -13.51
N TYR A 199 17.61 -7.94 -14.19
CA TYR A 199 18.91 -8.07 -13.50
C TYR A 199 19.95 -7.00 -13.88
N SER A 200 19.56 -5.98 -14.61
CA SER A 200 20.47 -4.92 -15.05
C SER A 200 19.77 -3.58 -15.20
N CYS A 201 20.54 -2.53 -15.06
CA CYS A 201 20.16 -1.19 -15.40
C CYS A 201 21.32 -0.49 -16.11
N SER A 202 21.03 0.57 -16.84
CA SER A 202 22.03 1.26 -17.65
C SER A 202 22.17 2.73 -17.25
N ASP A 203 23.40 3.20 -17.23
CA ASP A 203 23.69 4.63 -17.19
C ASP A 203 23.11 5.33 -18.42
N SER A 204 22.45 6.47 -18.20
CA SER A 204 21.77 7.21 -19.26
C SER A 204 22.70 8.07 -20.13
N LEU A 205 23.97 8.25 -19.73
CA LEU A 205 24.95 9.06 -20.47
C LEU A 205 25.76 8.24 -21.45
N HIS A 206 26.21 7.07 -21.03
CA HIS A 206 27.16 6.23 -21.79
C HIS A 206 26.68 4.79 -21.94
N HIS A 207 25.46 4.47 -21.47
CA HIS A 207 24.86 3.12 -21.45
C HIS A 207 25.74 2.08 -20.70
N ILE A 208 26.49 2.54 -19.69
CA ILE A 208 27.28 1.68 -18.81
C ILE A 208 26.32 0.79 -18.01
N PRO A 209 26.49 -0.56 -18.07
CA PRO A 209 25.62 -1.44 -17.31
C PRO A 209 25.96 -1.45 -15.83
N ALA A 210 24.94 -1.64 -14.99
CA ALA A 210 25.08 -2.03 -13.60
C ALA A 210 24.36 -3.36 -13.36
N THR A 211 24.88 -4.17 -12.43
CA THR A 211 24.31 -5.48 -12.11
C THR A 211 23.42 -5.37 -10.88
N VAL A 212 22.24 -5.96 -10.97
CA VAL A 212 21.30 -6.01 -9.85
C VAL A 212 21.01 -7.46 -9.50
N THR A 213 21.10 -7.80 -8.22
CA THR A 213 20.72 -9.10 -7.69
C THR A 213 19.40 -8.95 -6.93
N ASN A 214 18.46 -9.86 -7.14
CA ASN A 214 17.12 -9.85 -6.53
C ASN A 214 16.41 -8.50 -6.64
N PRO A 215 16.22 -7.98 -7.85
CA PRO A 215 15.63 -6.65 -8.06
C PRO A 215 14.12 -6.66 -7.83
N THR A 216 13.65 -5.61 -7.16
CA THR A 216 12.26 -5.18 -7.21
C THR A 216 12.24 -3.72 -7.63
N TRP A 217 11.81 -3.44 -8.86
CA TRP A 217 11.75 -2.08 -9.36
C TRP A 217 10.49 -1.37 -8.82
N GLU A 218 10.63 -0.14 -8.35
CA GLU A 218 9.48 0.64 -7.84
C GLU A 218 8.37 0.77 -8.88
N ILE A 219 8.71 0.87 -10.16
CA ILE A 219 7.73 0.90 -11.26
C ILE A 219 6.90 -0.38 -11.34
N ASN A 220 7.44 -1.53 -10.94
CA ASN A 220 6.71 -2.80 -10.95
C ASN A 220 5.61 -2.86 -9.87
N LYS A 221 5.68 -2.02 -8.83
CA LYS A 221 4.60 -1.85 -7.85
C LYS A 221 3.31 -1.33 -8.47
N HIS A 222 3.37 -0.77 -9.69
CA HIS A 222 2.18 -0.36 -10.46
C HIS A 222 1.62 -1.48 -11.34
N THR A 223 2.33 -2.61 -11.47
CA THR A 223 1.94 -3.74 -12.33
C THR A 223 2.04 -5.09 -11.65
N LYS A 224 2.56 -5.16 -10.43
CA LYS A 224 2.72 -6.39 -9.63
C LYS A 224 2.34 -6.14 -8.18
N TRP A 225 1.88 -7.19 -7.50
CA TRP A 225 1.73 -7.15 -6.05
C TRP A 225 3.09 -7.15 -5.37
N VAL A 226 3.26 -6.26 -4.41
CA VAL A 226 4.42 -6.23 -3.52
C VAL A 226 3.92 -6.39 -2.10
N LYS A 227 4.45 -7.38 -1.39
CA LYS A 227 4.10 -7.60 0.00
C LYS A 227 4.70 -6.49 0.87
N GLU A 228 3.85 -5.63 1.43
CA GLU A 228 4.28 -4.53 2.29
C GLU A 228 4.49 -4.99 3.73
N LYS A 229 3.52 -5.74 4.30
CA LYS A 229 3.56 -6.21 5.69
C LYS A 229 2.97 -7.62 5.83
N THR A 230 3.47 -8.34 6.83
CA THR A 230 2.82 -9.52 7.40
C THR A 230 2.63 -9.25 8.88
N LEU A 231 1.40 -9.41 9.37
CA LEU A 231 1.06 -9.17 10.77
C LEU A 231 0.54 -10.48 11.37
N GLU A 232 1.08 -10.87 12.51
CA GLU A 232 0.51 -11.92 13.35
C GLU A 232 -0.54 -11.28 14.27
N LEU A 233 -1.80 -11.58 14.02
CA LEU A 233 -2.92 -10.96 14.72
C LEU A 233 -3.71 -12.01 15.51
N PRO A 234 -4.32 -11.64 16.64
CA PRO A 234 -5.29 -12.50 17.33
C PRO A 234 -6.41 -12.94 16.39
N ILE A 235 -6.92 -14.16 16.61
CA ILE A 235 -8.09 -14.65 15.89
C ILE A 235 -9.25 -13.65 16.07
N TYR A 236 -10.02 -13.46 14.99
CA TYR A 236 -11.14 -12.50 14.93
C TYR A 236 -10.76 -11.02 15.03
N THR A 237 -9.52 -10.65 14.75
CA THR A 237 -9.18 -9.25 14.56
C THR A 237 -10.00 -8.68 13.39
N GLN A 238 -10.69 -7.59 13.66
CA GLN A 238 -11.50 -6.89 12.68
C GLN A 238 -10.68 -5.83 11.95
N ILE A 239 -10.96 -5.62 10.66
CA ILE A 239 -10.12 -4.77 9.80
C ILE A 239 -11.00 -3.78 9.04
N CYS A 240 -10.58 -2.51 9.01
CA CYS A 240 -11.18 -1.52 8.12
C CYS A 240 -10.16 -0.50 7.63
N HIS A 241 -10.53 0.23 6.59
CA HIS A 241 -9.72 1.29 5.99
C HIS A 241 -10.38 2.65 6.18
N ALA A 242 -9.56 3.67 6.45
CA ALA A 242 -9.95 5.07 6.49
C ALA A 242 -9.29 5.84 5.32
N PRO A 243 -9.91 5.91 4.13
CA PRO A 243 -9.29 6.47 2.92
C PRO A 243 -8.80 7.91 3.08
N SER A 244 -9.55 8.73 3.82
CA SER A 244 -9.21 10.13 4.06
C SER A 244 -7.98 10.34 4.96
N LYS A 245 -7.55 9.28 5.68
CA LYS A 245 -6.40 9.32 6.59
C LYS A 245 -5.21 8.50 6.09
N GLY A 246 -5.39 7.67 5.07
CA GLY A 246 -4.38 6.70 4.65
C GLY A 246 -4.06 5.68 5.75
N ASN A 247 -5.08 5.25 6.55
CA ASN A 247 -4.88 4.31 7.64
C ASN A 247 -5.69 3.03 7.43
N ILE A 248 -5.08 1.89 7.74
CA ILE A 248 -5.76 0.62 7.92
C ILE A 248 -5.75 0.30 9.42
N TYR A 249 -6.93 0.02 9.97
CA TYR A 249 -7.12 -0.29 11.38
C TYR A 249 -7.35 -1.78 11.57
N PHE A 250 -6.69 -2.36 12.59
CA PHE A 250 -6.86 -3.74 13.02
C PHE A 250 -7.28 -3.73 14.48
N ALA A 251 -8.55 -4.02 14.74
CA ALA A 251 -9.12 -3.97 16.09
C ALA A 251 -9.27 -5.38 16.67
N ASN A 252 -8.75 -5.59 17.86
CA ASN A 252 -8.93 -6.80 18.66
C ASN A 252 -9.43 -6.46 20.06
N SER A 253 -9.59 -7.45 20.93
CA SER A 253 -10.16 -7.27 22.27
C SER A 253 -9.38 -6.34 23.20
N SER A 254 -8.13 -6.04 22.91
CA SER A 254 -7.23 -5.27 23.79
C SER A 254 -6.64 -4.03 23.15
N SER A 255 -6.60 -3.96 21.83
CA SER A 255 -5.91 -2.90 21.11
C SER A 255 -6.48 -2.64 19.72
N VAL A 256 -6.15 -1.46 19.21
CA VAL A 256 -6.32 -1.08 17.80
C VAL A 256 -4.93 -0.81 17.24
N LEU A 257 -4.49 -1.64 16.29
CA LEU A 257 -3.29 -1.35 15.53
C LEU A 257 -3.67 -0.41 14.39
N VAL A 258 -2.80 0.56 14.12
CA VAL A 258 -2.99 1.59 13.09
C VAL A 258 -1.83 1.51 12.13
N TYR A 259 -2.06 1.00 10.94
CA TYR A 259 -1.08 1.04 9.87
C TYR A 259 -1.29 2.28 9.00
N SER A 260 -0.31 3.20 9.02
CA SER A 260 -0.28 4.35 8.11
C SER A 260 0.30 3.93 6.77
N THR A 261 -0.51 3.94 5.72
CA THR A 261 -0.07 3.65 4.34
C THR A 261 0.85 4.74 3.81
N THR A 262 0.71 5.97 4.32
CA THR A 262 1.51 7.13 3.90
C THR A 262 2.92 7.08 4.46
N ASP A 263 3.05 6.78 5.74
CA ASP A 263 4.33 6.83 6.45
C ASP A 263 4.97 5.45 6.61
N ASP A 264 4.26 4.37 6.23
CA ASP A 264 4.64 2.96 6.40
C ASP A 264 4.98 2.64 7.88
N THR A 265 4.18 3.19 8.80
CA THR A 265 4.33 2.98 10.23
C THR A 265 3.19 2.13 10.78
N LEU A 266 3.48 1.34 11.81
CA LEU A 266 2.51 0.55 12.54
C LEU A 266 2.53 0.98 14.01
N ASP A 267 1.45 1.61 14.45
CA ASP A 267 1.27 2.05 15.83
C ASP A 267 0.24 1.18 16.54
N THR A 268 0.38 1.02 17.86
CA THR A 268 -0.56 0.28 18.69
C THR A 268 -1.22 1.21 19.70
N VAL A 269 -2.55 1.28 19.65
CA VAL A 269 -3.37 2.01 20.61
C VAL A 269 -4.06 1.00 21.50
N TYR A 270 -3.67 0.93 22.78
CA TYR A 270 -4.30 0.04 23.74
C TYR A 270 -5.64 0.59 24.19
N SER A 271 -6.66 -0.27 24.24
CA SER A 271 -7.99 0.09 24.73
C SER A 271 -7.94 0.29 26.26
N ALA A 272 -8.30 1.48 26.70
CA ALA A 272 -8.36 1.80 28.12
C ALA A 272 -9.57 1.13 28.80
N HIS A 273 -10.66 0.97 28.06
CA HIS A 273 -11.91 0.36 28.52
C HIS A 273 -12.72 -0.16 27.34
N GLY A 274 -13.53 -1.21 27.56
CA GLY A 274 -14.42 -1.79 26.57
C GLY A 274 -13.70 -2.61 25.49
N ALA A 275 -14.44 -3.14 24.54
CA ALA A 275 -13.91 -3.95 23.45
C ALA A 275 -14.79 -3.85 22.18
N PRO A 276 -14.24 -4.17 20.99
CA PRO A 276 -15.02 -4.42 19.80
C PRO A 276 -15.74 -5.76 19.91
N TYR A 277 -16.70 -6.00 19.05
CA TYR A 277 -17.23 -7.36 18.83
C TYR A 277 -16.17 -8.17 18.08
N THR A 278 -15.60 -9.19 18.73
CA THR A 278 -14.57 -10.04 18.15
C THR A 278 -15.14 -11.38 17.76
N GLU A 279 -15.57 -11.51 16.49
CA GLU A 279 -16.09 -12.76 15.95
C GLU A 279 -15.73 -13.01 14.51
N ILE A 280 -16.16 -14.21 14.07
CA ILE A 280 -16.17 -14.60 12.68
C ILE A 280 -16.84 -13.51 11.84
N ASN A 281 -16.14 -13.06 10.82
CA ASN A 281 -16.49 -11.99 9.90
C ASN A 281 -16.09 -10.58 10.36
N ASN A 282 -15.53 -9.86 9.41
CA ASN A 282 -15.10 -8.49 9.62
C ASN A 282 -16.31 -7.56 9.67
N GLN A 283 -16.60 -7.04 10.85
CA GLN A 283 -17.72 -6.16 11.12
C GLN A 283 -17.25 -4.80 11.66
N LEU A 284 -16.07 -4.37 11.23
CA LEU A 284 -15.52 -3.06 11.58
C LEU A 284 -15.66 -2.10 10.40
N ILE A 285 -16.07 -0.87 10.68
CA ILE A 285 -16.06 0.21 9.71
C ILE A 285 -15.49 1.50 10.32
N TYR A 286 -14.69 2.23 9.54
CA TYR A 286 -14.32 3.58 9.89
C TYR A 286 -15.45 4.55 9.49
N HIS A 287 -15.93 5.32 10.47
CA HIS A 287 -16.99 6.30 10.27
C HIS A 287 -16.38 7.69 10.03
N PRO A 288 -16.33 8.18 8.77
CA PRO A 288 -15.56 9.37 8.42
C PRO A 288 -16.13 10.68 9.02
N TYR A 289 -17.43 10.76 9.26
CA TYR A 289 -18.09 11.97 9.75
C TYR A 289 -17.95 12.18 11.25
N TYR A 290 -17.77 11.09 12.01
CA TYR A 290 -17.55 11.16 13.46
C TYR A 290 -16.10 10.89 13.84
N ASN A 291 -15.26 10.43 12.89
CA ASN A 291 -13.90 9.98 13.13
C ASN A 291 -13.84 8.88 14.21
N GLU A 292 -14.62 7.84 14.02
CA GLU A 292 -14.80 6.74 14.96
C GLU A 292 -14.61 5.40 14.25
N LEU A 293 -14.26 4.34 15.01
CA LEU A 293 -14.43 2.97 14.54
C LEU A 293 -15.70 2.39 15.11
N TRP A 294 -16.51 1.80 14.25
CA TRP A 294 -17.74 1.13 14.62
C TRP A 294 -17.59 -0.37 14.42
N SER A 295 -17.53 -1.12 15.52
CA SER A 295 -17.68 -2.57 15.55
C SER A 295 -19.13 -2.91 15.82
N TYR A 296 -19.73 -3.75 14.98
CA TYR A 296 -21.16 -4.02 15.04
C TYR A 296 -21.48 -5.48 14.79
N ASP A 297 -22.63 -5.91 15.30
CA ASP A 297 -23.18 -7.24 15.15
C ASP A 297 -24.67 -7.17 14.74
N PHE A 298 -25.16 -8.25 14.15
CA PHE A 298 -26.55 -8.41 13.72
C PHE A 298 -27.34 -9.44 14.53
N ASP A 299 -26.83 -9.87 15.64
CA ASP A 299 -27.60 -10.70 16.55
C ASP A 299 -28.78 -9.92 17.19
N THR A 300 -29.57 -10.61 17.99
CA THR A 300 -30.77 -10.12 18.68
C THR A 300 -30.58 -8.80 19.43
N LEU A 301 -29.37 -8.45 19.83
CA LEU A 301 -29.06 -7.21 20.54
C LEU A 301 -28.78 -6.02 19.62
N LYS A 302 -28.41 -6.22 18.35
CA LYS A 302 -28.30 -5.22 17.28
C LYS A 302 -27.50 -3.96 17.61
N TRP A 303 -26.39 -4.10 18.32
CA TRP A 303 -25.67 -3.00 18.92
C TRP A 303 -24.39 -2.63 18.16
N ILE A 304 -23.88 -1.43 18.42
CA ILE A 304 -22.58 -0.97 17.92
C ILE A 304 -21.69 -0.68 19.13
N SER A 305 -20.46 -1.20 19.10
CA SER A 305 -19.36 -0.75 19.97
C SER A 305 -18.56 0.30 19.22
N ILE A 306 -18.49 1.51 19.75
CA ILE A 306 -17.84 2.65 19.11
C ILE A 306 -16.51 2.91 19.80
N PHE A 307 -15.42 2.96 19.03
CA PHE A 307 -14.11 3.36 19.52
C PHE A 307 -13.92 4.86 19.38
N ASN A 308 -13.61 5.51 20.48
CA ASN A 308 -13.30 6.91 20.56
C ASN A 308 -11.76 7.08 20.64
N PHE A 309 -11.17 7.69 19.61
CA PHE A 309 -9.72 7.95 19.55
C PHE A 309 -9.22 9.01 20.55
N LYS A 310 -10.12 9.76 21.21
CA LYS A 310 -9.73 10.80 22.15
C LYS A 310 -9.33 10.23 23.51
N ASP A 311 -10.01 9.21 23.96
CA ASP A 311 -9.81 8.55 25.25
C ASP A 311 -9.42 7.08 25.14
N ASN A 312 -9.34 6.56 23.91
CA ASN A 312 -9.00 5.18 23.57
C ASN A 312 -9.95 4.16 24.21
N THR A 313 -11.23 4.46 24.21
CA THR A 313 -12.27 3.59 24.81
C THR A 313 -13.25 3.07 23.78
N TRP A 314 -13.71 1.83 23.99
CA TRP A 314 -14.89 1.29 23.34
C TRP A 314 -16.13 1.57 24.20
N ALA A 315 -17.26 1.84 23.53
CA ALA A 315 -18.49 2.18 24.22
C ALA A 315 -19.10 1.01 25.02
N ARG A 316 -18.59 -0.21 24.86
CA ARG A 316 -19.18 -1.42 25.44
C ARG A 316 -18.16 -2.45 25.92
N ASP A 317 -18.59 -3.21 26.96
CA ASP A 317 -17.84 -4.32 27.55
C ASP A 317 -18.43 -5.71 27.23
N ASP A 318 -19.70 -5.75 26.83
CA ASP A 318 -20.44 -6.99 26.63
C ASP A 318 -19.96 -7.73 25.38
N ARG A 319 -19.49 -8.93 25.58
CA ARG A 319 -18.85 -9.79 24.57
C ARG A 319 -19.70 -11.02 24.24
N GLU A 320 -20.99 -11.05 24.63
CA GLU A 320 -21.85 -12.17 24.27
C GLU A 320 -22.13 -12.15 22.77
N ILE A 321 -21.72 -13.21 22.13
CA ILE A 321 -21.76 -13.40 20.71
C ILE A 321 -22.67 -14.58 20.39
N LYS A 322 -23.55 -14.39 19.43
CA LYS A 322 -24.42 -15.43 18.88
C LYS A 322 -24.19 -15.57 17.39
N ASN A 323 -24.70 -16.62 16.77
CA ASN A 323 -24.46 -16.96 15.37
C ASN A 323 -24.68 -15.73 14.43
N PRO A 324 -23.70 -15.33 13.64
CA PRO A 324 -23.83 -14.21 12.76
C PRO A 324 -24.88 -14.47 11.68
N GLU A 325 -25.80 -13.52 11.49
CA GLU A 325 -26.87 -13.66 10.50
C GLU A 325 -26.54 -13.08 9.12
N TYR A 326 -25.50 -12.24 9.04
CA TYR A 326 -25.16 -11.49 7.84
C TYR A 326 -23.65 -11.59 7.52
N SER A 327 -23.09 -12.77 7.57
CA SER A 327 -21.68 -13.00 7.22
C SER A 327 -21.38 -12.52 5.80
N GLN A 328 -20.21 -11.91 5.60
CA GLN A 328 -19.75 -11.46 4.28
C GLN A 328 -20.74 -10.51 3.57
N HIS A 329 -21.39 -9.64 4.33
CA HIS A 329 -22.22 -8.55 3.79
C HIS A 329 -21.34 -7.40 3.26
N ASN A 330 -21.94 -6.54 2.45
CA ASN A 330 -21.34 -5.27 2.05
C ASN A 330 -21.76 -4.16 3.01
N ALA A 331 -20.86 -3.18 3.24
CA ALA A 331 -21.14 -2.06 4.14
C ALA A 331 -20.64 -0.73 3.58
N PHE A 332 -21.37 0.35 3.85
CA PHE A 332 -20.96 1.72 3.52
C PHE A 332 -21.57 2.74 4.49
N VAL A 333 -20.91 3.90 4.65
CA VAL A 333 -21.42 5.01 5.47
C VAL A 333 -21.89 6.12 4.55
N SER A 334 -23.20 6.35 4.50
CA SER A 334 -23.81 7.36 3.63
C SER A 334 -23.33 8.78 3.94
N PRO A 335 -22.87 9.56 2.93
CA PRO A 335 -22.47 10.95 3.10
C PRO A 335 -23.65 11.90 3.33
N ASN A 336 -24.89 11.45 3.14
CA ASN A 336 -26.05 12.31 3.16
C ASN A 336 -26.73 12.34 4.53
N ASP A 337 -26.70 11.23 5.26
CA ASP A 337 -27.32 11.12 6.57
C ASP A 337 -26.39 10.56 7.66
N SER A 338 -25.14 10.31 7.31
CA SER A 338 -24.13 9.76 8.22
C SER A 338 -24.57 8.45 8.90
N CYS A 339 -25.36 7.63 8.21
CA CYS A 339 -25.76 6.33 8.70
C CYS A 339 -24.92 5.22 8.06
N LEU A 340 -24.73 4.15 8.84
CA LEU A 340 -24.17 2.90 8.34
C LEU A 340 -25.26 2.12 7.62
N TYR A 341 -24.96 1.66 6.43
CA TYR A 341 -25.81 0.76 5.65
C TYR A 341 -25.08 -0.53 5.37
N ILE A 342 -25.82 -1.63 5.36
CA ILE A 342 -25.33 -2.93 4.88
C ILE A 342 -26.29 -3.49 3.84
N PHE A 343 -25.73 -4.35 2.98
CA PHE A 343 -26.47 -5.09 1.96
C PHE A 343 -26.01 -6.53 1.89
N GLY A 344 -26.97 -7.45 1.74
CA GLY A 344 -26.69 -8.87 1.49
C GLY A 344 -26.12 -9.60 2.70
N GLY A 345 -25.35 -10.64 2.45
CA GLY A 345 -24.75 -11.51 3.47
C GLY A 345 -25.38 -12.88 3.54
N TYR A 346 -24.81 -13.73 4.43
CA TYR A 346 -25.26 -15.09 4.65
C TYR A 346 -25.36 -15.41 6.15
N GLY A 347 -26.37 -16.15 6.55
CA GLY A 347 -26.51 -16.67 7.89
C GLY A 347 -27.82 -17.42 8.07
N ASN A 348 -27.88 -18.30 9.06
CA ASN A 348 -29.02 -19.15 9.33
C ASN A 348 -29.54 -19.92 8.08
N TYR A 349 -28.58 -20.47 7.28
CA TYR A 349 -28.87 -21.20 6.03
C TYR A 349 -29.59 -20.38 4.95
N GLN A 350 -29.45 -19.04 4.99
CA GLN A 350 -30.08 -18.12 4.05
C GLN A 350 -29.09 -17.12 3.48
N TYR A 351 -29.18 -16.90 2.18
CA TYR A 351 -28.60 -15.73 1.51
C TYR A 351 -29.53 -14.54 1.68
N LYS A 352 -28.96 -13.38 1.94
CA LYS A 352 -29.74 -12.15 2.20
C LYS A 352 -29.64 -11.18 1.04
N ASN A 353 -30.65 -10.33 0.91
CA ASN A 353 -30.70 -9.20 -0.04
C ASN A 353 -31.26 -7.92 0.60
N GLN A 354 -31.45 -7.91 1.90
CA GLN A 354 -31.94 -6.72 2.60
C GLN A 354 -30.89 -5.61 2.61
N ILE A 355 -31.39 -4.37 2.55
CA ILE A 355 -30.63 -3.20 2.95
C ILE A 355 -31.06 -2.84 4.37
N LEU A 356 -30.11 -2.81 5.29
CA LEU A 356 -30.35 -2.40 6.66
C LEU A 356 -29.57 -1.12 6.96
N LYS A 357 -30.22 -0.21 7.71
CA LYS A 357 -29.69 1.09 8.10
C LYS A 357 -29.51 1.19 9.60
N LYS A 358 -28.39 1.76 10.04
CA LYS A 358 -28.10 2.06 11.44
C LYS A 358 -27.63 3.49 11.60
N SER A 359 -28.28 4.27 12.46
CA SER A 359 -27.81 5.58 12.88
C SER A 359 -27.06 5.49 14.21
N ARG A 360 -26.22 6.50 14.51
CA ARG A 360 -25.47 6.58 15.78
C ARG A 360 -26.38 6.67 17.01
N THR A 361 -27.54 7.29 16.87
CA THR A 361 -28.43 7.62 17.98
C THR A 361 -29.63 6.65 18.17
N GLN A 362 -29.82 5.74 17.21
CA GLN A 362 -30.95 4.78 17.28
C GLN A 362 -30.40 3.38 17.61
N ASP A 363 -31.06 2.71 18.56
CA ASP A 363 -30.60 1.39 19.02
C ASP A 363 -30.85 0.26 18.00
N ASN A 364 -31.86 0.39 17.15
CA ASN A 364 -32.26 -0.67 16.24
C ASN A 364 -31.86 -0.40 14.79
N TRP A 365 -31.50 -1.48 14.08
CA TRP A 365 -31.41 -1.49 12.64
C TRP A 365 -32.80 -1.34 12.02
N LYS A 366 -32.87 -0.58 10.90
CA LYS A 366 -34.09 -0.41 10.13
C LYS A 366 -33.91 -0.99 8.74
N SER A 367 -34.91 -1.76 8.30
CA SER A 367 -34.96 -2.20 6.90
C SER A 367 -35.27 -1.00 5.98
N VAL A 368 -34.61 -0.96 4.85
CA VAL A 368 -34.81 0.05 3.81
C VAL A 368 -35.32 -0.64 2.56
N SER A 369 -36.47 -0.18 2.07
CA SER A 369 -37.03 -0.65 0.81
C SER A 369 -36.28 -0.05 -0.38
N TYR A 370 -36.09 -0.83 -1.44
CA TYR A 370 -35.45 -0.40 -2.68
C TYR A 370 -36.25 -0.85 -3.92
N SER A 371 -35.98 -0.26 -5.10
CA SER A 371 -36.93 -0.31 -6.23
C SER A 371 -36.92 -1.62 -7.01
N GLU A 372 -35.73 -2.17 -7.33
CA GLU A 372 -35.56 -3.43 -8.06
C GLU A 372 -34.83 -4.43 -7.19
N GLU A 373 -35.34 -5.63 -7.09
CA GLU A 373 -34.78 -6.65 -6.23
C GLU A 373 -33.45 -7.16 -6.76
N ILE A 374 -32.39 -7.00 -5.96
CA ILE A 374 -31.09 -7.61 -6.19
C ILE A 374 -31.16 -9.03 -5.62
N PRO A 375 -30.82 -10.09 -6.38
CA PRO A 375 -30.86 -11.46 -5.87
C PRO A 375 -30.04 -11.64 -4.59
N PRO A 376 -30.55 -12.44 -3.63
CA PRO A 376 -29.85 -12.73 -2.37
C PRO A 376 -28.44 -13.26 -2.60
N ARG A 377 -27.44 -12.68 -1.91
CA ARG A 377 -26.02 -12.97 -2.14
C ARG A 377 -25.12 -12.64 -0.97
N TYR A 378 -23.96 -13.30 -0.92
CA TYR A 378 -22.81 -12.97 -0.08
C TYR A 378 -21.53 -13.07 -0.92
N LEU A 379 -20.36 -12.77 -0.38
CA LEU A 379 -19.09 -12.71 -1.12
C LEU A 379 -19.18 -11.83 -2.38
N SER A 380 -19.93 -10.74 -2.29
CA SER A 380 -20.00 -9.70 -3.29
C SER A 380 -19.12 -8.51 -2.91
N GLY A 381 -18.65 -7.77 -3.90
CA GLY A 381 -17.89 -6.55 -3.67
C GLY A 381 -18.77 -5.31 -3.75
N SER A 382 -18.55 -4.33 -2.87
CA SER A 382 -19.22 -3.03 -2.96
C SER A 382 -18.23 -1.87 -2.93
N GLY A 383 -18.63 -0.74 -3.52
CA GLY A 383 -17.81 0.46 -3.51
C GLY A 383 -18.56 1.66 -4.08
N TYR A 384 -18.13 2.86 -3.72
CA TYR A 384 -18.69 4.07 -4.29
C TYR A 384 -18.31 4.20 -5.77
N LYS A 385 -19.31 4.41 -6.63
CA LYS A 385 -19.10 4.96 -7.97
C LYS A 385 -18.78 6.45 -7.86
N ASN A 386 -19.64 7.17 -7.15
CA ASN A 386 -19.53 8.57 -6.81
C ASN A 386 -20.20 8.81 -5.46
N ARG A 387 -20.35 10.08 -5.03
CA ARG A 387 -20.93 10.43 -3.74
C ARG A 387 -22.32 9.84 -3.49
N ASP A 388 -23.14 9.72 -4.52
CA ASP A 388 -24.57 9.38 -4.40
C ASP A 388 -24.91 7.97 -4.87
N THR A 389 -23.91 7.19 -5.34
CA THR A 389 -24.14 5.87 -5.93
C THR A 389 -23.17 4.84 -5.37
N ILE A 390 -23.73 3.76 -4.81
CA ILE A 390 -23.00 2.54 -4.45
C ILE A 390 -23.16 1.51 -5.56
N LEU A 391 -22.08 0.83 -5.89
CA LEU A 391 -22.05 -0.34 -6.76
C LEU A 391 -22.03 -1.61 -5.92
N VAL A 392 -22.71 -2.65 -6.40
CA VAL A 392 -22.65 -4.03 -5.85
C VAL A 392 -22.33 -4.96 -7.02
N PHE A 393 -21.23 -5.69 -6.92
CA PHE A 393 -20.73 -6.56 -8.00
C PHE A 393 -20.60 -8.01 -7.56
N GLY A 394 -21.14 -8.91 -8.36
CA GLY A 394 -20.91 -10.34 -8.25
C GLY A 394 -21.41 -10.97 -6.94
N GLY A 395 -20.64 -11.91 -6.41
CA GLY A 395 -20.99 -12.71 -5.25
C GLY A 395 -21.68 -14.03 -5.60
N CYS A 396 -22.16 -14.75 -4.60
CA CYS A 396 -22.88 -16.01 -4.80
C CYS A 396 -24.11 -16.14 -3.89
N GLY A 397 -25.05 -16.95 -4.31
CA GLY A 397 -26.33 -17.18 -3.64
C GLY A 397 -27.32 -17.89 -4.56
N ASN A 398 -28.62 -17.68 -4.37
CA ASN A 398 -29.65 -18.06 -5.33
C ASN A 398 -30.87 -17.14 -5.22
N PRO A 399 -31.73 -17.11 -6.26
CA PRO A 399 -32.87 -16.16 -6.27
C PRO A 399 -33.87 -16.34 -5.13
N GLN A 400 -33.97 -17.53 -4.56
CA GLN A 400 -34.89 -17.82 -3.46
C GLN A 400 -34.29 -17.53 -2.07
N GLY A 401 -32.98 -17.25 -1.99
CA GLY A 401 -32.26 -16.99 -0.74
C GLY A 401 -32.06 -18.21 0.16
N LYS A 402 -32.36 -19.42 -0.28
CA LYS A 402 -32.33 -20.65 0.53
C LYS A 402 -31.11 -21.50 0.17
N GLN A 403 -30.26 -21.82 1.14
CA GLN A 403 -29.08 -22.65 0.91
C GLN A 403 -29.42 -24.04 0.36
N GLU A 404 -30.52 -24.63 0.79
CA GLU A 404 -30.96 -25.96 0.33
C GLU A 404 -31.19 -26.08 -1.19
N LEU A 405 -31.37 -24.93 -1.86
CA LEU A 405 -31.58 -24.87 -3.31
C LEU A 405 -30.27 -24.69 -4.09
N GLY A 406 -29.13 -24.81 -3.41
CA GLY A 406 -27.81 -24.70 -4.01
C GLY A 406 -27.31 -23.25 -4.12
N VAL A 407 -26.16 -23.09 -4.72
CA VAL A 407 -25.49 -21.81 -4.90
C VAL A 407 -25.08 -21.59 -6.35
N ILE A 408 -25.25 -20.37 -6.84
CA ILE A 408 -24.74 -19.93 -8.13
C ILE A 408 -23.90 -18.67 -7.93
N ASN A 409 -22.87 -18.49 -8.76
CA ASN A 409 -22.09 -17.27 -8.80
C ASN A 409 -22.77 -16.25 -9.70
N TYR A 410 -22.83 -15.01 -9.21
CA TYR A 410 -23.35 -13.88 -9.97
C TYR A 410 -22.19 -13.08 -10.59
N TYR A 411 -22.41 -12.60 -11.82
CA TYR A 411 -21.45 -11.78 -12.57
C TYR A 411 -22.10 -10.48 -13.04
N ASP A 412 -23.04 -9.98 -12.25
CA ASP A 412 -23.80 -8.77 -12.52
C ASP A 412 -23.32 -7.59 -11.66
N LEU A 413 -23.45 -6.38 -12.21
CA LEU A 413 -23.21 -5.13 -11.51
C LEU A 413 -24.53 -4.38 -11.35
N TYR A 414 -24.80 -3.99 -10.11
CA TYR A 414 -25.92 -3.11 -9.75
C TYR A 414 -25.42 -1.77 -9.25
N ALA A 415 -26.17 -0.71 -9.56
CA ALA A 415 -26.02 0.60 -8.96
C ALA A 415 -27.20 0.85 -8.00
N ILE A 416 -26.92 1.38 -6.83
CA ILE A 416 -27.89 1.79 -5.81
C ILE A 416 -27.71 3.29 -5.58
N ASP A 417 -28.72 4.08 -5.89
CA ASP A 417 -28.78 5.50 -5.51
C ASP A 417 -29.07 5.60 -4.01
N ILE A 418 -28.16 6.16 -3.24
CA ILE A 418 -28.23 6.17 -1.77
C ILE A 418 -29.22 7.22 -1.20
N ASN A 419 -29.75 8.11 -2.04
CA ASN A 419 -30.77 9.09 -1.63
C ASN A 419 -32.18 8.53 -1.76
N THR A 420 -32.41 7.78 -2.85
CA THR A 420 -33.74 7.29 -3.21
C THR A 420 -33.91 5.79 -3.07
N PHE A 421 -32.81 5.06 -2.89
CA PHE A 421 -32.72 3.60 -2.93
C PHE A 421 -33.28 2.99 -4.22
N LYS A 422 -33.21 3.75 -5.30
CA LYS A 422 -33.43 3.21 -6.66
C LYS A 422 -32.24 2.36 -7.05
N THR A 423 -32.51 1.13 -7.42
CA THR A 423 -31.55 0.16 -7.89
C THR A 423 -31.63 0.03 -9.41
N LYS A 424 -30.51 -0.23 -10.05
CA LYS A 424 -30.45 -0.48 -11.50
C LYS A 424 -29.38 -1.51 -11.78
N LYS A 425 -29.74 -2.57 -12.48
CA LYS A 425 -28.77 -3.49 -13.06
C LYS A 425 -28.06 -2.79 -14.22
N LEU A 426 -26.74 -2.68 -14.17
CA LEU A 426 -25.95 -2.02 -15.22
C LEU A 426 -25.60 -3.00 -16.32
N TRP A 427 -25.05 -4.15 -15.96
CA TRP A 427 -24.64 -5.19 -16.90
C TRP A 427 -24.50 -6.56 -16.22
N THR A 428 -24.29 -7.60 -17.02
CA THR A 428 -23.95 -8.95 -16.59
C THR A 428 -22.88 -9.49 -17.53
N ILE A 429 -21.81 -10.06 -16.98
CA ILE A 429 -20.79 -10.75 -17.76
C ILE A 429 -21.33 -12.12 -18.17
N PRO A 430 -21.11 -12.59 -19.41
CA PRO A 430 -21.47 -13.97 -19.81
C PRO A 430 -20.78 -15.03 -18.95
N ASN A 431 -21.50 -16.14 -18.71
CA ASN A 431 -21.15 -17.18 -17.73
C ASN A 431 -20.07 -18.17 -18.21
N ASP A 432 -19.39 -17.92 -19.30
CA ASP A 432 -18.30 -18.73 -19.89
C ASP A 432 -16.91 -18.39 -19.31
N THR A 433 -16.86 -17.50 -18.36
CA THR A 433 -15.65 -17.16 -17.62
C THR A 433 -15.44 -18.09 -16.43
N LYS A 434 -14.19 -18.24 -15.99
CA LYS A 434 -13.82 -19.07 -14.83
C LYS A 434 -14.63 -18.70 -13.60
N ASN A 435 -15.01 -19.72 -12.82
CA ASN A 435 -15.75 -19.59 -11.59
C ASN A 435 -15.00 -18.72 -10.55
N PHE A 436 -15.59 -17.60 -10.11
CA PHE A 436 -15.02 -16.72 -9.10
C PHE A 436 -16.10 -15.96 -8.33
N VAL A 437 -15.75 -15.55 -7.13
CA VAL A 437 -16.47 -14.57 -6.31
C VAL A 437 -15.58 -13.35 -6.07
N ILE A 438 -16.12 -12.33 -5.42
CA ILE A 438 -15.49 -11.02 -5.27
C ILE A 438 -15.05 -10.83 -3.80
N GLY A 439 -13.85 -10.30 -3.59
CA GLY A 439 -13.46 -9.75 -2.29
C GLY A 439 -14.36 -8.57 -1.90
N ASN A 440 -14.42 -8.27 -0.59
CA ASN A 440 -15.47 -7.44 -0.01
C ASN A 440 -15.65 -6.05 -0.65
N ASN A 441 -14.58 -5.40 -1.08
CA ASN A 441 -14.63 -4.08 -1.70
C ASN A 441 -14.24 -4.10 -3.17
N ILE A 442 -14.83 -3.20 -3.93
CA ILE A 442 -14.47 -2.87 -5.32
C ILE A 442 -14.11 -1.40 -5.44
N VAL A 443 -13.32 -1.05 -6.43
CA VAL A 443 -12.88 0.33 -6.68
C VAL A 443 -13.32 0.73 -8.08
N ALA A 444 -14.14 1.79 -8.16
CA ALA A 444 -14.57 2.37 -9.43
C ALA A 444 -13.67 3.56 -9.78
N ASP A 445 -13.12 3.53 -10.98
CA ASP A 445 -12.38 4.63 -11.61
C ASP A 445 -13.21 5.18 -12.77
N GLU A 446 -14.08 6.13 -12.48
CA GLU A 446 -14.95 6.75 -13.49
C GLU A 446 -14.15 7.45 -14.60
N LYS A 447 -13.00 8.03 -14.25
CA LYS A 447 -12.16 8.76 -15.21
C LYS A 447 -11.64 7.86 -16.32
N ASN A 448 -11.24 6.64 -15.98
CA ASN A 448 -10.69 5.66 -16.91
C ASN A 448 -11.72 4.60 -17.32
N ASN A 449 -12.97 4.73 -16.90
CA ASN A 449 -14.06 3.78 -17.14
C ASN A 449 -13.69 2.34 -16.69
N LYS A 450 -13.09 2.20 -15.47
CA LYS A 450 -12.67 0.90 -14.94
C LYS A 450 -13.30 0.59 -13.58
N LEU A 451 -13.59 -0.69 -13.39
CA LEU A 451 -13.99 -1.29 -12.13
C LEU A 451 -12.92 -2.31 -11.73
N TYR A 452 -12.29 -2.15 -10.59
CA TYR A 452 -11.29 -3.07 -10.07
C TYR A 452 -11.88 -3.92 -8.95
N ALA A 453 -11.58 -5.22 -8.97
CA ALA A 453 -12.05 -6.18 -7.98
C ALA A 453 -10.99 -7.26 -7.72
N LEU A 454 -10.88 -7.70 -6.47
CA LEU A 454 -10.17 -8.93 -6.12
C LEU A 454 -11.12 -10.11 -6.36
N CYS A 455 -10.70 -11.07 -7.17
CA CYS A 455 -11.50 -12.21 -7.57
C CYS A 455 -10.78 -13.51 -7.20
N PHE A 456 -11.50 -14.48 -6.63
CA PHE A 456 -10.97 -15.78 -6.27
C PHE A 456 -12.02 -16.89 -6.47
N PRO A 457 -11.60 -18.14 -6.78
CA PRO A 457 -12.51 -19.28 -6.85
C PRO A 457 -13.09 -19.61 -5.46
N ASN A 458 -14.37 -19.96 -5.40
CA ASN A 458 -15.06 -20.37 -4.17
C ASN A 458 -15.41 -21.87 -4.15
N ASP A 459 -14.87 -22.64 -5.07
CA ASP A 459 -15.09 -24.07 -5.22
C ASP A 459 -13.86 -24.93 -4.84
N CYS A 460 -12.77 -24.29 -4.39
CA CYS A 460 -11.57 -24.97 -3.91
C CYS A 460 -10.93 -24.22 -2.73
N SER A 461 -10.40 -24.98 -1.76
CA SER A 461 -9.80 -24.42 -0.54
C SER A 461 -8.46 -23.73 -0.83
N ASN A 462 -7.56 -24.38 -1.58
CA ASN A 462 -6.26 -23.80 -1.93
C ASN A 462 -6.37 -23.12 -3.29
N SER A 463 -6.20 -21.83 -3.30
CA SER A 463 -6.53 -20.98 -4.42
C SER A 463 -5.59 -19.78 -4.53
N TYR A 464 -5.98 -18.82 -5.32
CA TYR A 464 -5.27 -17.56 -5.53
C TYR A 464 -6.25 -16.43 -5.77
N ILE A 465 -5.86 -15.23 -5.41
CA ILE A 465 -6.57 -14.00 -5.71
C ILE A 465 -5.98 -13.38 -6.97
N LEU A 466 -6.85 -12.90 -7.84
CA LEU A 466 -6.54 -12.09 -9.02
C LEU A 466 -7.13 -10.69 -8.85
N LEU A 467 -6.34 -9.65 -9.16
CA LEU A 467 -6.89 -8.33 -9.41
C LEU A 467 -7.42 -8.31 -10.85
N LYS A 468 -8.73 -8.16 -11.00
CA LYS A 468 -9.38 -8.00 -12.30
C LYS A 468 -9.88 -6.58 -12.48
N SER A 469 -9.83 -6.09 -13.71
CA SER A 469 -10.58 -4.91 -14.10
C SER A 469 -11.61 -5.24 -15.17
N PHE A 470 -12.69 -4.48 -15.16
CA PHE A 470 -13.78 -4.53 -16.11
C PHE A 470 -14.08 -3.10 -16.58
N ASP A 471 -14.64 -2.96 -17.76
CA ASP A 471 -15.18 -1.65 -18.14
C ASP A 471 -16.40 -1.34 -17.26
N LEU A 472 -16.39 -0.19 -16.63
CA LEU A 472 -17.39 0.20 -15.62
C LEU A 472 -18.81 0.32 -16.21
N ASP A 473 -18.93 0.72 -17.45
CA ASP A 473 -20.22 0.93 -18.15
C ASP A 473 -20.79 -0.34 -18.80
N SER A 474 -19.95 -1.34 -19.12
CA SER A 474 -20.39 -2.50 -19.91
C SER A 474 -20.00 -3.86 -19.34
N GLY A 475 -19.05 -3.91 -18.39
CA GLY A 475 -18.49 -5.16 -17.88
C GLY A 475 -17.58 -5.90 -18.88
N ASN A 476 -17.34 -5.35 -20.05
CA ASN A 476 -16.46 -5.90 -21.06
C ASN A 476 -14.98 -5.72 -20.70
N ASN A 477 -14.08 -6.18 -21.59
CA ASN A 477 -12.63 -5.99 -21.46
C ASN A 477 -12.08 -6.41 -20.09
N CYS A 478 -12.47 -7.62 -19.64
CA CYS A 478 -11.91 -8.21 -18.42
C CYS A 478 -10.41 -8.42 -18.58
N THR A 479 -9.62 -7.74 -17.75
CA THR A 479 -8.16 -7.84 -17.75
C THR A 479 -7.68 -8.24 -16.38
N ASN A 480 -6.72 -9.18 -16.32
CA ASN A 480 -6.00 -9.48 -15.08
C ASN A 480 -4.84 -8.50 -14.95
N TYR A 481 -4.77 -7.83 -13.82
CA TYR A 481 -3.66 -6.99 -13.43
C TYR A 481 -2.82 -7.69 -12.37
N ALA A 482 -1.52 -7.38 -12.36
CA ALA A 482 -0.56 -7.96 -11.45
C ALA A 482 -0.45 -9.51 -11.54
N ASP A 483 0.37 -10.05 -10.65
CA ASP A 483 0.47 -11.49 -10.40
C ASP A 483 -0.59 -11.94 -9.38
N THR A 484 -0.58 -13.22 -9.07
CA THR A 484 -1.54 -13.82 -8.14
C THR A 484 -1.05 -13.68 -6.69
N ILE A 485 -2.01 -13.55 -5.76
CA ILE A 485 -1.75 -13.70 -4.32
C ILE A 485 -2.21 -15.09 -3.90
N PRO A 486 -1.36 -15.95 -3.30
CA PRO A 486 -1.81 -17.23 -2.72
C PRO A 486 -2.91 -16.99 -1.69
N PHE A 487 -3.96 -17.83 -1.70
CA PHE A 487 -5.12 -17.65 -0.85
C PHE A 487 -5.74 -18.99 -0.44
N THR A 488 -6.10 -19.12 0.82
CA THR A 488 -6.85 -20.26 1.32
C THR A 488 -8.29 -19.83 1.56
N PHE A 489 -9.19 -20.31 0.71
CA PHE A 489 -10.62 -20.06 0.87
C PHE A 489 -11.20 -20.92 1.99
N ASN A 490 -11.78 -20.28 2.99
CA ASN A 490 -12.42 -20.90 4.15
C ASN A 490 -13.82 -20.32 4.38
N ASP A 491 -14.60 -20.25 3.29
CA ASP A 491 -15.97 -19.75 3.24
C ASP A 491 -16.15 -18.42 4.02
N VAL A 492 -17.09 -18.37 4.95
CA VAL A 492 -17.40 -17.15 5.73
C VAL A 492 -16.24 -16.64 6.58
N ASN A 493 -15.25 -17.48 6.87
CA ASN A 493 -14.04 -17.11 7.63
C ASN A 493 -12.95 -16.48 6.77
N SER A 494 -13.12 -16.50 5.46
CA SER A 494 -12.14 -15.91 4.55
C SER A 494 -12.21 -14.39 4.61
N PHE A 495 -11.04 -13.75 4.63
CA PHE A 495 -10.93 -12.31 4.54
C PHE A 495 -10.11 -11.93 3.32
N CYS A 496 -10.75 -11.21 2.41
CA CYS A 496 -10.13 -10.66 1.22
C CYS A 496 -10.81 -9.34 0.88
N THR A 497 -10.07 -8.25 0.91
CA THR A 497 -10.63 -6.93 0.62
C THR A 497 -9.65 -6.06 -0.15
N LEU A 498 -10.20 -5.21 -1.02
CA LEU A 498 -9.46 -4.23 -1.81
C LEU A 498 -9.71 -2.83 -1.25
N TYR A 499 -8.63 -2.15 -0.88
CA TYR A 499 -8.70 -0.75 -0.46
C TYR A 499 -8.02 0.15 -1.48
N TYR A 500 -8.58 1.33 -1.69
CA TYR A 500 -7.97 2.38 -2.48
C TYR A 500 -7.53 3.54 -1.58
N ASP A 501 -6.22 3.77 -1.55
CA ASP A 501 -5.64 4.93 -0.91
C ASP A 501 -5.55 6.07 -1.94
N SER A 502 -6.44 7.05 -1.79
CA SER A 502 -6.49 8.21 -2.68
C SER A 502 -5.32 9.20 -2.46
N LEU A 503 -4.67 9.16 -1.29
CA LEU A 503 -3.52 10.03 -0.97
C LEU A 503 -2.29 9.61 -1.76
N GLN A 504 -2.11 8.29 -1.95
CA GLN A 504 -0.98 7.74 -2.69
C GLN A 504 -1.35 7.22 -4.08
N SER A 505 -2.64 7.19 -4.43
CA SER A 505 -3.15 6.58 -5.68
C SER A 505 -2.73 5.10 -5.81
N LYS A 506 -2.86 4.33 -4.72
CA LYS A 506 -2.51 2.91 -4.64
C LYS A 506 -3.69 2.03 -4.27
N LEU A 507 -3.65 0.80 -4.76
CA LEU A 507 -4.54 -0.27 -4.33
C LEU A 507 -3.82 -1.16 -3.31
N TYR A 508 -4.47 -1.46 -2.20
CA TYR A 508 -4.01 -2.39 -1.17
C TYR A 508 -4.94 -3.59 -1.12
N ALA A 509 -4.37 -4.79 -1.28
CA ALA A 509 -5.06 -6.05 -1.00
C ALA A 509 -4.72 -6.47 0.44
N VAL A 510 -5.74 -6.70 1.26
CA VAL A 510 -5.58 -7.25 2.61
C VAL A 510 -6.26 -8.60 2.64
N THR A 511 -5.52 -9.65 3.03
CA THR A 511 -5.98 -11.05 3.03
C THR A 511 -5.53 -11.76 4.30
N ASN A 512 -6.25 -12.78 4.71
CA ASN A 512 -5.81 -13.72 5.76
C ASN A 512 -5.26 -15.01 5.15
#